data_026ce293763eee9d57267b425f17a3c7
#
_entry.id   026ce293763eee9d57267b425f17a3c7
#
_cell.length_a   1.000
_cell.length_b   1.000
_cell.length_c   1.000
_cell.angle_alpha   90.00
_cell.angle_beta   90.00
_cell.angle_gamma   90.00
#
_symmetry.space_group_name_H-M   'P 1'
#
loop_
_entity.id
_entity.type
_entity.pdbx_description
1 polymer ?
#
loop_
_entity_poly.entity_id
_entity_poly.type
_entity_poly.pdbx_seq_one_letter_code
_entity_poly.pdbx_strand_id
1 'polypeptide(L)'
;MKKPLFCLLTVLTPFLLLESTPAGACTNFIVTRGASTDSTTLVSYSADSHALYGCLYKFNAPKGGFRAGEMLSVYEWDTGRYLGDIPQVEHPYSTVGNMNEHSLIITETTYGVRGELADSTGRMDYG
;
A
#
# COMPACT_ATOMS: atom_id res chain seq x y z
N MET A 1 56.23 20.46 6.37
CA MET A 1 54.86 20.97 6.56
C MET A 1 53.86 20.13 5.74
N LYS A 2 53.40 18.96 6.27
CA LYS A 2 52.45 18.05 5.58
C LYS A 2 51.32 17.53 6.51
N LYS A 3 50.84 18.35 7.45
CA LYS A 3 49.90 17.93 8.49
C LYS A 3 48.42 18.29 8.30
N PRO A 4 47.92 19.10 7.33
CA PRO A 4 46.48 19.37 7.23
C PRO A 4 45.70 18.29 6.47
N LEU A 5 46.34 17.49 5.62
CA LEU A 5 45.62 16.49 4.80
C LEU A 5 45.16 15.29 5.61
N PHE A 6 45.88 14.91 6.66
CA PHE A 6 45.53 13.77 7.50
C PHE A 6 44.33 14.07 8.44
N CYS A 7 44.23 15.31 8.94
CA CYS A 7 43.08 15.73 9.74
C CYS A 7 41.77 15.84 8.92
N LEU A 8 41.88 16.20 7.64
CA LEU A 8 40.72 16.29 6.77
C LEU A 8 40.14 14.90 6.42
N LEU A 9 41.03 13.91 6.28
CA LEU A 9 40.61 12.54 5.98
C LEU A 9 39.92 11.86 7.18
N THR A 10 40.32 12.15 8.41
CA THR A 10 39.72 11.57 9.63
C THR A 10 38.38 12.19 10.01
N VAL A 11 38.04 13.37 9.53
CA VAL A 11 36.71 14.00 9.73
C VAL A 11 35.73 13.54 8.65
N LEU A 12 36.20 13.20 7.45
CA LEU A 12 35.34 12.77 6.35
C LEU A 12 34.93 11.29 6.45
N THR A 13 35.74 10.44 7.09
CA THR A 13 35.46 9.00 7.21
C THR A 13 34.25 8.66 8.07
N PRO A 14 33.95 9.30 9.22
CA PRO A 14 32.73 8.98 9.96
C PRO A 14 31.44 9.46 9.27
N PHE A 15 31.53 10.44 8.36
CA PHE A 15 30.37 10.91 7.60
C PHE A 15 29.98 9.96 6.44
N LEU A 16 30.94 9.19 5.93
CA LEU A 16 30.73 8.18 4.89
C LEU A 16 30.20 6.84 5.46
N LEU A 17 30.26 6.66 6.80
CA LEU A 17 29.76 5.46 7.48
C LEU A 17 28.36 5.65 8.11
N LEU A 18 27.71 6.78 7.88
CA LEU A 18 26.26 6.89 8.07
C LEU A 18 25.59 6.09 6.95
N GLU A 19 25.54 4.78 7.14
CA GLU A 19 24.65 3.94 6.36
C GLU A 19 23.24 4.47 6.61
N SER A 20 22.69 5.15 5.61
CA SER A 20 21.27 5.42 5.56
C SER A 20 20.61 4.05 5.50
N THR A 21 20.08 3.59 6.63
CA THR A 21 19.15 2.47 6.60
C THR A 21 18.07 2.83 5.57
N PRO A 22 17.88 2.05 4.52
CA PRO A 22 16.80 2.33 3.59
C PRO A 22 15.51 2.35 4.42
N ALA A 23 14.89 3.50 4.53
CA ALA A 23 13.56 3.61 5.09
C ALA A 23 12.64 2.94 4.07
N GLY A 24 12.39 1.63 4.25
CA GLY A 24 11.35 0.94 3.53
C GLY A 24 10.03 1.56 3.95
N ALA A 25 9.45 2.37 3.09
CA ALA A 25 8.18 3.03 3.33
C ALA A 25 7.38 3.06 2.04
N CYS A 26 6.11 2.63 2.14
CA CYS A 26 5.17 2.81 1.05
C CYS A 26 4.93 4.30 0.79
N THR A 27 4.75 4.68 -0.47
CA THR A 27 4.56 6.07 -0.86
C THR A 27 3.21 6.27 -1.53
N ASN A 28 2.46 7.26 -1.06
CA ASN A 28 1.19 7.65 -1.63
C ASN A 28 1.21 9.10 -2.09
N PHE A 29 0.59 9.36 -3.25
CA PHE A 29 0.31 10.71 -3.71
C PHE A 29 -1.19 10.86 -3.93
N ILE A 30 -1.73 11.98 -3.46
CA ILE A 30 -3.10 12.38 -3.72
C ILE A 30 -3.06 13.77 -4.36
N VAL A 31 -3.50 13.86 -5.62
CA VAL A 31 -3.66 15.13 -6.33
C VAL A 31 -5.14 15.45 -6.36
N THR A 32 -5.54 16.52 -5.69
CA THR A 32 -6.94 16.94 -5.64
C THR A 32 -7.35 17.70 -6.90
N ARG A 33 -8.66 17.84 -7.11
CA ARG A 33 -9.23 18.56 -8.25
C ARG A 33 -8.69 19.98 -8.43
N GLY A 34 -8.37 20.67 -7.33
CA GLY A 34 -7.82 22.03 -7.38
C GLY A 34 -6.34 22.10 -7.75
N ALA A 35 -5.64 20.97 -7.73
CA ALA A 35 -4.21 20.85 -8.03
C ALA A 35 -3.95 20.17 -9.39
N SER A 36 -4.98 19.63 -10.04
CA SER A 36 -4.87 19.01 -11.36
C SER A 36 -5.27 19.99 -12.47
N THR A 37 -4.71 19.82 -13.65
CA THR A 37 -4.95 20.70 -14.81
C THR A 37 -6.34 20.49 -15.44
N ASP A 38 -6.92 19.33 -15.25
CA ASP A 38 -8.21 18.90 -15.83
C ASP A 38 -9.30 18.67 -14.79
N SER A 39 -9.07 19.11 -13.55
CA SER A 39 -9.99 18.94 -12.43
C SER A 39 -10.29 17.47 -12.06
N THR A 40 -9.39 16.56 -12.38
CA THR A 40 -9.46 15.17 -11.93
C THR A 40 -8.84 15.00 -10.53
N THR A 41 -9.22 13.96 -9.82
CA THR A 41 -8.52 13.50 -8.63
C THR A 41 -7.68 12.29 -9.00
N LEU A 42 -6.39 12.33 -8.65
CA LEU A 42 -5.46 11.24 -8.89
C LEU A 42 -4.96 10.70 -7.56
N VAL A 43 -4.89 9.39 -7.46
CA VAL A 43 -4.32 8.70 -6.30
C VAL A 43 -3.33 7.67 -6.82
N SER A 44 -2.12 7.67 -6.28
CA SER A 44 -1.15 6.63 -6.53
C SER A 44 -0.72 5.99 -5.21
N TYR A 45 -0.41 4.72 -5.28
CA TYR A 45 0.16 3.96 -4.18
C TYR A 45 1.31 3.12 -4.71
N SER A 46 2.44 3.18 -4.02
CA SER A 46 3.59 2.30 -4.26
C SER A 46 3.87 1.51 -3.00
N ALA A 47 3.67 0.21 -3.07
CA ALA A 47 4.08 -0.71 -2.02
C ALA A 47 5.50 -1.18 -2.29
N ASP A 48 6.39 -0.97 -1.33
CA ASP A 48 7.77 -1.44 -1.43
C ASP A 48 7.81 -2.93 -1.05
N SER A 49 7.88 -3.78 -2.06
CA SER A 49 7.97 -5.23 -1.89
C SER A 49 9.28 -5.78 -2.45
N HIS A 50 9.87 -6.75 -1.76
CA HIS A 50 11.08 -7.45 -2.23
C HIS A 50 10.78 -8.62 -3.18
N ALA A 51 9.56 -9.13 -3.20
CA ALA A 51 9.24 -10.40 -3.82
C ALA A 51 8.04 -10.34 -4.78
N LEU A 52 7.15 -9.37 -4.63
CA LEU A 52 5.87 -9.36 -5.32
C LEU A 52 5.74 -8.13 -6.21
N TYR A 53 5.17 -8.35 -7.38
CA TYR A 53 4.85 -7.29 -8.34
C TYR A 53 3.34 -7.16 -8.44
N GLY A 54 2.84 -5.93 -8.33
CA GLY A 54 1.44 -5.64 -8.56
C GLY A 54 1.05 -5.90 -10.01
N CYS A 55 -0.18 -6.33 -10.22
CA CYS A 55 -0.82 -6.39 -11.52
C CYS A 55 -2.09 -5.53 -11.51
N LEU A 56 -2.53 -5.11 -12.70
CA LEU A 56 -3.80 -4.41 -12.80
C LEU A 56 -4.93 -5.40 -12.56
N TYR A 57 -5.59 -5.25 -11.43
CA TYR A 57 -6.74 -6.07 -11.08
C TYR A 57 -8.03 -5.44 -11.64
N LYS A 58 -8.87 -6.25 -12.24
CA LYS A 58 -10.19 -5.84 -12.73
C LYS A 58 -11.25 -6.82 -12.24
N PHE A 59 -12.25 -6.30 -11.57
CA PHE A 59 -13.45 -7.04 -11.18
C PHE A 59 -14.65 -6.49 -11.96
N ASN A 60 -15.38 -7.37 -12.64
CA ASN A 60 -16.64 -7.03 -13.26
C ASN A 60 -17.76 -7.57 -12.38
N ALA A 61 -18.58 -6.68 -11.85
CA ALA A 61 -19.73 -7.08 -11.05
C ALA A 61 -20.66 -7.99 -11.87
N PRO A 62 -21.12 -9.11 -11.31
CA PRO A 62 -22.03 -10.02 -12.02
C PRO A 62 -23.37 -9.33 -12.27
N LYS A 63 -23.92 -9.55 -13.45
CA LYS A 63 -25.28 -9.09 -13.76
C LYS A 63 -26.29 -9.77 -12.82
N GLY A 64 -27.02 -8.97 -12.06
CA GLY A 64 -27.97 -9.48 -11.06
C GLY A 64 -27.39 -9.64 -9.65
N GLY A 65 -26.10 -9.39 -9.47
CA GLY A 65 -25.46 -9.45 -8.16
C GLY A 65 -25.17 -10.88 -7.68
N PHE A 66 -24.92 -11.00 -6.40
CA PHE A 66 -24.73 -12.26 -5.67
C PHE A 66 -26.01 -12.65 -4.92
N ARG A 67 -26.08 -13.88 -4.47
CA ARG A 67 -27.25 -14.34 -3.69
C ARG A 67 -27.20 -13.74 -2.28
N ALA A 68 -28.38 -13.45 -1.73
CA ALA A 68 -28.51 -13.05 -0.34
C ALA A 68 -27.87 -14.11 0.60
N GLY A 69 -27.01 -13.66 1.52
CA GLY A 69 -26.32 -14.55 2.46
C GLY A 69 -25.14 -15.33 1.86
N GLU A 70 -24.75 -15.07 0.63
CA GLU A 70 -23.53 -15.62 0.05
C GLU A 70 -22.30 -15.11 0.83
N MET A 71 -21.30 -15.96 0.99
CA MET A 71 -20.07 -15.63 1.70
C MET A 71 -18.91 -15.51 0.72
N LEU A 72 -18.05 -14.52 0.95
CA LEU A 72 -16.79 -14.33 0.24
C LEU A 72 -15.65 -14.90 1.08
N SER A 73 -14.93 -15.85 0.53
CA SER A 73 -13.71 -16.36 1.17
C SER A 73 -12.55 -15.39 0.96
N VAL A 74 -11.93 -14.99 2.06
CA VAL A 74 -10.81 -14.05 2.07
C VAL A 74 -9.51 -14.81 2.22
N TYR A 75 -8.55 -14.45 1.39
CA TYR A 75 -7.21 -15.02 1.39
C TYR A 75 -6.17 -13.90 1.51
N GLU A 76 -5.10 -14.19 2.22
CA GLU A 76 -3.92 -13.35 2.22
C GLU A 76 -3.31 -13.32 0.82
N TRP A 77 -3.13 -12.12 0.27
CA TRP A 77 -2.85 -11.97 -1.15
C TRP A 77 -1.46 -12.46 -1.57
N ASP A 78 -0.47 -12.44 -0.67
CA ASP A 78 0.92 -12.82 -0.95
C ASP A 78 1.20 -14.30 -0.72
N THR A 79 0.58 -14.91 0.30
CA THR A 79 0.79 -16.32 0.64
C THR A 79 -0.34 -17.23 0.16
N GLY A 80 -1.52 -16.66 -0.16
CA GLY A 80 -2.73 -17.42 -0.45
C GLY A 80 -3.33 -18.11 0.77
N ARG A 81 -2.91 -17.76 2.00
CA ARG A 81 -3.44 -18.32 3.22
C ARG A 81 -4.90 -17.91 3.41
N TYR A 82 -5.77 -18.87 3.69
CA TYR A 82 -7.17 -18.59 3.99
C TYR A 82 -7.31 -17.88 5.33
N LEU A 83 -8.01 -16.75 5.33
CA LEU A 83 -8.21 -15.88 6.50
C LEU A 83 -9.62 -16.01 7.12
N GLY A 84 -10.58 -16.52 6.37
CA GLY A 84 -11.95 -16.67 6.79
C GLY A 84 -12.95 -16.22 5.72
N ASP A 85 -14.22 -16.27 6.08
CA ASP A 85 -15.32 -15.83 5.22
C ASP A 85 -15.94 -14.55 5.78
N ILE A 86 -16.32 -13.66 4.87
CA ILE A 86 -17.08 -12.45 5.17
C ILE A 86 -18.38 -12.44 4.36
N PRO A 87 -19.44 -11.74 4.81
CA PRO A 87 -20.64 -11.59 4.00
C PRO A 87 -20.33 -10.92 2.66
N GLN A 88 -20.76 -11.56 1.57
CA GLN A 88 -20.65 -10.99 0.24
C GLN A 88 -21.70 -9.88 0.06
N VAL A 89 -21.27 -8.76 -0.52
CA VAL A 89 -22.20 -7.69 -0.90
C VAL A 89 -23.07 -8.17 -2.07
N GLU A 90 -24.38 -8.10 -1.92
CA GLU A 90 -25.32 -8.61 -2.94
C GLU A 90 -25.18 -7.88 -4.28
N HIS A 91 -24.97 -6.57 -4.25
CA HIS A 91 -24.83 -5.74 -5.45
C HIS A 91 -23.52 -4.95 -5.39
N PRO A 92 -22.36 -5.59 -5.67
CA PRO A 92 -21.09 -4.90 -5.71
C PRO A 92 -20.97 -4.02 -6.95
N TYR A 93 -20.07 -3.06 -6.91
CA TYR A 93 -19.67 -2.29 -8.08
C TYR A 93 -18.51 -2.97 -8.80
N SER A 94 -18.43 -2.75 -10.11
CA SER A 94 -17.25 -3.13 -10.88
C SER A 94 -16.06 -2.25 -10.49
N THR A 95 -14.86 -2.83 -10.46
CA THR A 95 -13.66 -2.10 -10.09
C THR A 95 -12.52 -2.32 -11.09
N VAL A 96 -11.66 -1.32 -11.19
CA VAL A 96 -10.34 -1.43 -11.84
C VAL A 96 -9.31 -0.95 -10.82
N GLY A 97 -8.43 -1.85 -10.41
CA GLY A 97 -7.57 -1.59 -9.27
C GLY A 97 -8.42 -1.21 -8.05
N ASN A 98 -8.08 -0.10 -7.44
CA ASN A 98 -8.73 0.39 -6.21
C ASN A 98 -9.85 1.41 -6.47
N MET A 99 -10.32 1.53 -7.72
CA MET A 99 -11.37 2.48 -8.11
C MET A 99 -12.60 1.75 -8.65
N ASN A 100 -13.79 2.15 -8.20
CA ASN A 100 -15.05 1.65 -8.74
C ASN A 100 -15.61 2.51 -9.89
N GLU A 101 -16.67 2.03 -10.54
CA GLU A 101 -17.34 2.71 -11.66
C GLU A 101 -17.98 4.06 -11.29
N HIS A 102 -18.12 4.36 -10.01
CA HIS A 102 -18.60 5.64 -9.49
C HIS A 102 -17.44 6.59 -9.07
N SER A 103 -16.20 6.28 -9.47
CA SER A 103 -15.02 7.08 -9.17
C SER A 103 -14.66 7.14 -7.67
N LEU A 104 -15.16 6.21 -6.86
CA LEU A 104 -14.68 6.03 -5.49
C LEU A 104 -13.36 5.28 -5.53
N ILE A 105 -12.34 5.84 -4.89
CA ILE A 105 -11.02 5.23 -4.74
C ILE A 105 -10.81 4.92 -3.27
N ILE A 106 -10.42 3.68 -2.96
CA ILE A 106 -10.01 3.23 -1.63
C ILE A 106 -8.63 2.62 -1.78
N THR A 107 -7.67 3.13 -1.05
CA THR A 107 -6.30 2.63 -1.07
C THR A 107 -5.73 2.59 0.33
N GLU A 108 -4.64 1.92 0.50
CA GLU A 108 -3.98 1.72 1.77
C GLU A 108 -2.61 2.39 1.80
N THR A 109 -2.03 2.44 2.98
CA THR A 109 -0.62 2.73 3.20
C THR A 109 -0.11 1.92 4.38
N THR A 110 1.09 1.40 4.28
CA THR A 110 1.76 0.74 5.39
C THR A 110 2.50 1.77 6.23
N TYR A 111 2.30 1.75 7.53
CA TYR A 111 2.99 2.62 8.48
C TYR A 111 3.25 1.86 9.79
N GLY A 112 4.26 2.30 10.54
CA GLY A 112 4.54 1.78 11.87
C GLY A 112 3.57 2.36 12.91
N VAL A 113 3.02 1.50 13.76
CA VAL A 113 2.20 1.90 14.90
C VAL A 113 2.96 1.72 16.20
N ARG A 114 2.52 2.39 17.26
CA ARG A 114 3.00 2.10 18.61
C ARG A 114 2.57 0.69 19.00
N GLY A 115 3.45 -0.06 19.67
CA GLY A 115 3.21 -1.46 20.02
C GLY A 115 1.90 -1.69 20.80
N GLU A 116 1.52 -0.73 21.66
CA GLU A 116 0.28 -0.78 22.43
C GLU A 116 -1.00 -0.63 21.58
N LEU A 117 -0.86 -0.18 20.33
CA LEU A 117 -1.97 -0.05 19.39
C LEU A 117 -2.00 -1.17 18.34
N ALA A 118 -1.03 -2.07 18.40
CA ALA A 118 -0.98 -3.20 17.48
C ALA A 118 -2.07 -4.22 17.87
N ASP A 119 -2.95 -4.54 16.92
CA ASP A 119 -3.95 -5.59 17.07
C ASP A 119 -3.44 -6.89 16.43
N SER A 120 -3.05 -7.85 17.26
CA SER A 120 -2.62 -9.17 16.79
C SER A 120 -3.79 -10.11 16.47
N THR A 121 -5.03 -9.68 16.73
CA THR A 121 -6.24 -10.48 16.49
C THR A 121 -6.95 -10.11 15.20
N GLY A 122 -6.48 -9.08 14.50
CA GLY A 122 -7.01 -8.65 13.21
C GLY A 122 -6.97 -9.78 12.18
N ARG A 123 -8.00 -9.84 11.33
CA ARG A 123 -8.10 -10.85 10.26
C ARG A 123 -7.36 -10.46 8.99
N MET A 124 -6.99 -9.20 8.85
CA MET A 124 -6.36 -8.65 7.67
C MET A 124 -5.06 -7.97 8.07
N ASP A 125 -3.98 -8.72 7.98
CA ASP A 125 -2.64 -8.22 8.28
C ASP A 125 -2.05 -7.42 7.09
N TYR A 126 -2.53 -7.67 5.88
CA TYR A 126 -2.06 -7.05 4.65
C TYR A 126 -3.24 -6.81 3.72
N GLY A 127 -3.81 -5.66 3.79
CA GLY A 127 -4.77 -4.99 2.91
C GLY A 127 -5.81 -5.80 2.20
#